data_aae4d29b7bbc9ab9f887793a832ad51e
#
_entry.id   aae4d29b7bbc9ab9f887793a832ad51e
#
_cell.length_a   1.000
_cell.length_b   1.000
_cell.length_c   1.000
_cell.angle_alpha   90.00
_cell.angle_beta   90.00
_cell.angle_gamma   90.00
#
_symmetry.space_group_name_H-M   'P 1'
#
loop_
_entity.id
_entity.type
_entity.pdbx_description
1 polymer ?
#
loop_
_entity_poly.entity_id
_entity_poly.type
_entity_poly.pdbx_seq_one_letter_code
_entity_poly.pdbx_strand_id
1 'polypeptide(L)'
;TILNRLPLNYDNVTLRTIENIDVLWIRRNAIVRAFEIEHSTSIYSGLLRMADLMSLQPNLKIKAHIVAPISRRRKVLQEISRPVFALMESGPMSESCSYLSYDAIKELSVERNLSHLNDSVLEDYEEYAQETEF
;
A
#
# COMPACT_ATOMS: atom_id res chain seq x y z
N THR A 1 -4.79 -12.67 11.31
CA THR A 1 -3.83 -13.58 11.94
C THR A 1 -2.45 -12.97 11.92
N ILE A 2 -1.82 -12.91 13.07
CA ILE A 2 -0.44 -12.46 13.19
C ILE A 2 0.48 -13.64 12.99
N LEU A 3 1.38 -13.53 12.03
CA LEU A 3 2.35 -14.57 11.74
C LEU A 3 3.69 -14.24 12.38
N ASN A 4 4.28 -15.21 13.10
CA ASN A 4 5.63 -15.08 13.64
C ASN A 4 6.70 -15.22 12.56
N ARG A 5 6.37 -15.87 11.47
CA ARG A 5 7.23 -16.08 10.32
C ARG A 5 6.42 -15.95 9.04
N LEU A 6 6.94 -15.20 8.10
CA LEU A 6 6.28 -15.05 6.80
C LEU A 6 6.39 -16.35 5.99
N PRO A 7 5.27 -16.91 5.51
CA PRO A 7 5.28 -18.11 4.69
C PRO A 7 5.65 -17.81 3.23
N LEU A 8 6.71 -17.03 3.03
CA LEU A 8 7.08 -16.49 1.72
C LEU A 8 8.48 -16.97 1.35
N ASN A 9 8.63 -17.43 0.12
CA ASN A 9 9.90 -17.87 -0.45
C ASN A 9 10.57 -16.76 -1.26
N TYR A 10 10.73 -15.59 -0.66
CA TYR A 10 11.41 -14.48 -1.27
C TYR A 10 12.90 -14.46 -0.89
N ASP A 11 13.69 -13.79 -1.70
CA ASP A 11 15.10 -13.58 -1.39
C ASP A 11 15.28 -12.66 -0.17
N ASN A 12 16.51 -12.63 0.36
CA ASN A 12 16.80 -11.89 1.59
C ASN A 12 16.57 -10.37 1.46
N VAL A 13 16.81 -9.80 0.28
CA VAL A 13 16.61 -8.36 0.06
C VAL A 13 15.13 -8.04 0.11
N THR A 14 14.29 -8.83 -0.56
CA THR A 14 12.84 -8.69 -0.52
C THR A 14 12.32 -8.84 0.90
N LEU A 15 12.75 -9.88 1.63
CA LEU A 15 12.32 -10.09 3.02
C LEU A 15 12.67 -8.92 3.93
N ARG A 16 13.85 -8.32 3.77
CA ARG A 16 14.23 -7.13 4.55
C ARG A 16 13.37 -5.92 4.20
N THR A 17 13.00 -5.77 2.95
CA THR A 17 12.11 -4.69 2.52
C THR A 17 10.73 -4.84 3.16
N ILE A 18 10.13 -6.02 3.09
CA ILE A 18 8.78 -6.24 3.63
C ILE A 18 8.72 -6.22 5.15
N GLU A 19 9.80 -6.52 5.85
CA GLU A 19 9.86 -6.42 7.31
C GLU A 19 9.57 -5.00 7.83
N ASN A 20 9.82 -3.99 7.02
CA ASN A 20 9.60 -2.59 7.36
C ASN A 20 8.22 -2.07 6.94
N ILE A 21 7.42 -2.89 6.28
CA ILE A 21 6.07 -2.50 5.87
C ILE A 21 5.10 -2.79 7.01
N ASP A 22 4.23 -1.82 7.31
CA ASP A 22 3.37 -1.88 8.49
C ASP A 22 2.37 -3.03 8.47
N VAL A 23 1.70 -3.24 7.34
CA VAL A 23 0.68 -4.29 7.21
C VAL A 23 0.78 -4.93 5.83
N LEU A 24 0.68 -6.26 5.81
CA LEU A 24 0.67 -7.04 4.57
C LEU A 24 -0.58 -7.91 4.53
N TRP A 25 -1.20 -7.98 3.37
CA TRP A 25 -2.21 -8.99 3.08
C TRP A 25 -1.58 -10.08 2.21
N ILE A 26 -1.70 -11.31 2.68
CA ILE A 26 -1.13 -12.47 2.02
C ILE A 26 -2.26 -13.40 1.60
N ARG A 27 -2.20 -13.83 0.34
CA ARG A 27 -3.12 -14.80 -0.21
C ARG A 27 -2.31 -15.86 -0.96
N ARG A 28 -2.51 -17.13 -0.61
CA ARG A 28 -1.81 -18.25 -1.25
C ARG A 28 -0.29 -18.09 -1.22
N ASN A 29 0.23 -17.72 -0.06
CA ASN A 29 1.67 -17.50 0.17
C ASN A 29 2.30 -16.39 -0.69
N ALA A 30 1.48 -15.47 -1.19
CA ALA A 30 1.97 -14.31 -1.94
C ALA A 30 1.37 -13.03 -1.36
N ILE A 31 2.15 -11.95 -1.39
CA ILE A 31 1.68 -10.64 -0.99
C ILE A 31 0.75 -10.11 -2.07
N VAL A 32 -0.47 -9.72 -1.69
CA VAL A 32 -1.44 -9.12 -2.61
C VAL A 32 -1.66 -7.63 -2.33
N ARG A 33 -1.53 -7.21 -1.07
CA ARG A 33 -1.64 -5.79 -0.68
C ARG A 33 -0.63 -5.47 0.40
N ALA A 34 -0.13 -4.24 0.37
CA ALA A 34 0.80 -3.71 1.37
C ALA A 34 0.30 -2.33 1.81
N PHE A 35 0.32 -2.08 3.12
CA PHE A 35 -0.19 -0.84 3.71
C PHE A 35 0.91 -0.18 4.53
N GLU A 36 1.08 1.12 4.34
CA GLU A 36 1.91 1.97 5.18
C GLU A 36 0.99 2.95 5.91
N ILE A 37 1.11 2.99 7.23
CA ILE A 37 0.31 3.88 8.08
C ILE A 37 1.18 5.07 8.46
N GLU A 38 0.83 6.23 7.95
CA GLU A 38 1.60 7.45 8.15
C GLU A 38 1.03 8.28 9.27
N HIS A 39 1.81 8.49 10.31
CA HIS A 39 1.42 9.31 11.46
C HIS A 39 1.97 10.74 11.38
N SER A 40 3.28 10.86 11.38
CA SER A 40 3.95 12.15 11.43
C SER A 40 5.24 12.19 10.61
N THR A 41 5.65 11.05 10.09
CA THR A 41 6.90 10.93 9.36
C THR A 41 6.71 11.01 7.86
N SER A 42 7.79 10.89 7.14
CA SER A 42 7.82 11.08 5.72
C SER A 42 6.98 10.07 4.95
N ILE A 43 5.95 10.55 4.29
CA ILE A 43 5.17 9.79 3.30
C ILE A 43 6.11 9.22 2.24
N TYR A 44 7.13 9.97 1.89
CA TYR A 44 8.14 9.58 0.91
C TYR A 44 8.85 8.26 1.30
N SER A 45 9.18 8.09 2.58
CA SER A 45 9.83 6.86 3.05
C SER A 45 8.95 5.63 2.85
N GLY A 46 7.66 5.74 3.14
CA GLY A 46 6.69 4.67 2.90
C GLY A 46 6.58 4.33 1.42
N LEU A 47 6.52 5.34 0.58
CA LEU A 47 6.47 5.15 -0.88
C LEU A 47 7.73 4.52 -1.42
N LEU A 48 8.90 4.87 -0.88
CA LEU A 48 10.17 4.23 -1.27
C LEU A 48 10.15 2.74 -0.95
N ARG A 49 9.67 2.35 0.22
CA ARG A 49 9.55 0.93 0.57
C ARG A 49 8.63 0.19 -0.40
N MET A 50 7.50 0.80 -0.76
CA MET A 50 6.58 0.23 -1.74
C MET A 50 7.23 0.11 -3.12
N ALA A 51 7.96 1.14 -3.54
CA ALA A 51 8.67 1.12 -4.82
C ALA A 51 9.75 0.03 -4.84
N ASP A 52 10.50 -0.14 -3.75
CA ASP A 52 11.49 -1.19 -3.62
C ASP A 52 10.85 -2.57 -3.74
N LEU A 53 9.74 -2.79 -3.05
CA LEU A 53 9.02 -4.06 -3.12
C LEU A 53 8.55 -4.36 -4.55
N MET A 54 7.96 -3.39 -5.21
CA MET A 54 7.47 -3.55 -6.59
C MET A 54 8.61 -3.82 -7.56
N SER A 55 9.77 -3.20 -7.34
CA SER A 55 10.95 -3.40 -8.18
C SER A 55 11.61 -4.76 -7.97
N LEU A 56 11.60 -5.25 -6.71
CA LEU A 56 12.17 -6.55 -6.37
C LEU A 56 11.28 -7.71 -6.82
N GLN A 57 9.98 -7.50 -6.90
CA GLN A 57 9.00 -8.52 -7.26
C GLN A 57 8.06 -8.02 -8.37
N PRO A 58 8.59 -7.74 -9.58
CA PRO A 58 7.81 -7.10 -10.64
C PRO A 58 6.70 -7.98 -11.20
N ASN A 59 6.78 -9.29 -11.01
CA ASN A 59 5.75 -10.23 -11.47
C ASN A 59 4.56 -10.32 -10.53
N LEU A 60 4.69 -9.82 -9.31
CA LEU A 60 3.59 -9.73 -8.36
C LEU A 60 2.85 -8.41 -8.59
N LYS A 61 1.55 -8.50 -8.77
CA LYS A 61 0.71 -7.30 -8.90
C LYS A 61 0.26 -6.84 -7.52
N ILE A 62 1.21 -6.35 -6.74
CA ILE A 62 0.96 -5.88 -5.39
C ILE A 62 0.29 -4.52 -5.46
N LYS A 63 -0.83 -4.37 -4.76
CA LYS A 63 -1.48 -3.08 -4.56
C LYS A 63 -0.98 -2.47 -3.27
N ALA A 64 -0.49 -1.25 -3.34
CA ALA A 64 0.02 -0.52 -2.19
C ALA A 64 -1.01 0.51 -1.72
N HIS A 65 -1.00 0.80 -0.42
CA HIS A 65 -1.90 1.76 0.17
C HIS A 65 -1.15 2.62 1.18
N ILE A 66 -1.31 3.93 1.08
CA ILE A 66 -0.84 4.86 2.11
C ILE A 66 -2.06 5.29 2.93
N VAL A 67 -2.04 4.95 4.21
CA VAL A 67 -3.10 5.31 5.16
C VAL A 67 -2.65 6.52 5.94
N ALA A 68 -3.40 7.61 5.84
CA ALA A 68 -3.05 8.87 6.49
C ALA A 68 -4.31 9.68 6.83
N PRO A 69 -4.24 10.62 7.78
CA PRO A 69 -5.39 11.48 8.07
C PRO A 69 -5.76 12.33 6.85
N ILE A 70 -7.02 12.71 6.76
CA ILE A 70 -7.56 13.48 5.64
C ILE A 70 -6.78 14.80 5.41
N SER A 71 -6.24 15.37 6.47
CA SER A 71 -5.42 16.58 6.40
C SER A 71 -4.14 16.39 5.57
N ARG A 72 -3.72 15.16 5.36
CA ARG A 72 -2.52 14.83 4.59
C ARG A 72 -2.81 14.23 3.22
N ARG A 73 -4.08 14.09 2.87
CA ARG A 73 -4.51 13.50 1.61
C ARG A 73 -3.80 14.10 0.39
N ARG A 74 -3.82 15.41 0.29
CA ARG A 74 -3.20 16.13 -0.83
C ARG A 74 -1.70 15.84 -0.91
N LYS A 75 -1.03 15.83 0.23
CA LYS A 75 0.41 15.55 0.31
C LYS A 75 0.71 14.12 -0.17
N VAL A 76 -0.10 13.15 0.26
CA VAL A 76 0.06 11.75 -0.19
C VAL A 76 -0.06 11.65 -1.71
N LEU A 77 -1.13 12.22 -2.27
CA LEU A 77 -1.37 12.14 -3.71
C LEU A 77 -0.29 12.87 -4.51
N GLN A 78 0.20 13.99 -4.02
CA GLN A 78 1.31 14.71 -4.64
C GLN A 78 2.60 13.89 -4.63
N GLU A 79 2.91 13.25 -3.51
CA GLU A 79 4.12 12.43 -3.39
C GLU A 79 4.06 11.19 -4.29
N ILE A 80 2.90 10.55 -4.41
CA ILE A 80 2.71 9.40 -5.31
C ILE A 80 2.99 9.82 -6.77
N SER A 81 2.70 11.06 -7.11
CA SER A 81 2.85 11.59 -8.48
C SER A 81 4.25 12.10 -8.80
N ARG A 82 5.21 12.01 -7.87
CA ARG A 82 6.58 12.46 -8.13
C ARG A 82 7.21 11.70 -9.30
N PRO A 83 8.10 12.34 -10.06
CA PRO A 83 8.75 11.69 -11.21
C PRO A 83 9.42 10.36 -10.88
N VAL A 84 10.07 10.23 -9.72
CA VAL A 84 10.72 8.99 -9.31
C VAL A 84 9.71 7.82 -9.25
N PHE A 85 8.46 8.10 -8.89
CA PHE A 85 7.40 7.09 -8.83
C PHE A 85 6.59 7.01 -10.13
N ALA A 86 6.45 8.11 -10.83
CA ALA A 86 5.70 8.16 -12.09
C ALA A 86 6.43 7.45 -13.23
N LEU A 87 7.75 7.38 -13.19
CA LEU A 87 8.59 6.86 -14.27
C LEU A 87 9.22 5.50 -13.95
N MET A 88 8.66 4.75 -13.01
CA MET A 88 9.16 3.42 -12.66
C MET A 88 8.96 2.44 -13.84
N GLU A 89 9.92 1.52 -14.00
CA GLU A 89 9.86 0.49 -15.06
C GLU A 89 8.63 -0.40 -14.95
N SER A 90 8.19 -0.68 -13.72
CA SER A 90 7.01 -1.51 -13.45
C SER A 90 5.69 -0.80 -13.72
N GLY A 91 5.75 0.45 -14.15
CA GLY A 91 4.59 1.30 -14.36
C GLY A 91 4.48 2.39 -13.29
N PRO A 92 3.68 3.43 -13.54
CA PRO A 92 3.52 4.54 -12.60
C PRO A 92 2.97 4.06 -11.26
N MET A 93 3.53 4.56 -10.17
CA MET A 93 3.04 4.27 -8.80
C MET A 93 1.57 4.66 -8.65
N SER A 94 1.12 5.69 -9.38
CA SER A 94 -0.26 6.16 -9.34
C SER A 94 -1.30 5.11 -9.79
N GLU A 95 -0.87 4.07 -10.50
CA GLU A 95 -1.75 2.96 -10.91
C GLU A 95 -1.86 1.87 -9.85
N SER A 96 -0.86 1.73 -9.00
CA SER A 96 -0.75 0.62 -8.06
C SER A 96 -0.80 1.04 -6.59
N CYS A 97 -0.68 2.33 -6.30
CA CYS A 97 -0.69 2.85 -4.95
C CYS A 97 -1.85 3.82 -4.76
N SER A 98 -2.70 3.55 -3.76
CA SER A 98 -3.84 4.40 -3.42
C SER A 98 -3.67 5.06 -2.07
N TYR A 99 -4.43 6.12 -1.85
CA TYR A 99 -4.60 6.76 -0.56
C TYR A 99 -5.87 6.21 0.11
N LEU A 100 -5.77 5.94 1.41
CA LEU A 100 -6.91 5.60 2.27
C LEU A 100 -6.88 6.52 3.49
N SER A 101 -8.01 7.12 3.81
CA SER A 101 -8.11 7.96 5.02
C SER A 101 -8.21 7.09 6.28
N TYR A 102 -7.88 7.67 7.43
CA TYR A 102 -8.11 7.01 8.72
C TYR A 102 -9.60 6.71 8.93
N ASP A 103 -10.47 7.62 8.49
CA ASP A 103 -11.92 7.44 8.62
C ASP A 103 -12.41 6.26 7.79
N ALA A 104 -11.85 6.08 6.59
CA ALA A 104 -12.14 4.91 5.75
C ALA A 104 -11.74 3.62 6.46
N ILE A 105 -10.55 3.58 7.07
CA ILE A 105 -10.09 2.41 7.82
C ILE A 105 -10.98 2.14 9.03
N LYS A 106 -11.42 3.18 9.73
CA LYS A 106 -12.37 3.04 10.85
C LYS A 106 -13.69 2.45 10.39
N GLU A 107 -14.24 2.91 9.27
CA GLU A 107 -15.47 2.37 8.71
C GLU A 107 -15.29 0.89 8.35
N LEU A 108 -14.19 0.55 7.70
CA LEU A 108 -13.86 -0.84 7.36
C LEU A 108 -13.72 -1.72 8.60
N SER A 109 -13.19 -1.19 9.69
CA SER A 109 -12.99 -1.95 10.93
C SER A 109 -14.30 -2.21 11.68
N VAL A 110 -15.32 -1.40 11.46
CA VAL A 110 -16.65 -1.56 12.07
C VAL A 110 -17.51 -2.51 11.25
N GLU A 111 -17.20 -2.72 9.98
CA GLU A 111 -17.84 -3.73 9.16
C GLU A 111 -17.72 -5.09 9.84
N ARG A 112 -18.84 -5.78 10.01
CA ARG A 112 -18.99 -6.98 10.86
C ARG A 112 -18.07 -8.14 10.55
N ASN A 113 -17.40 -8.13 9.43
CA ASN A 113 -16.62 -9.27 8.97
C ASN A 113 -15.32 -8.81 8.33
N LEU A 114 -14.36 -8.44 9.19
CA LEU A 114 -12.99 -8.21 8.70
C LEU A 114 -12.47 -9.43 7.93
N SER A 115 -12.95 -10.64 8.29
CA SER A 115 -12.61 -11.86 7.57
C SER A 115 -13.21 -11.94 6.17
N HIS A 116 -14.22 -11.10 5.86
CA HIS A 116 -14.85 -11.03 4.56
C HIS A 116 -14.48 -9.76 3.79
N LEU A 117 -13.51 -8.99 4.29
CA LEU A 117 -12.98 -7.88 3.51
C LEU A 117 -12.38 -8.44 2.22
N ASN A 118 -12.88 -7.95 1.12
CA ASN A 118 -12.41 -8.33 -0.20
C ASN A 118 -12.05 -7.08 -1.00
N ASP A 119 -11.51 -7.29 -2.17
CA ASP A 119 -11.05 -6.20 -3.03
C ASP A 119 -12.16 -5.20 -3.36
N SER A 120 -13.40 -5.66 -3.57
CA SER A 120 -14.48 -4.76 -3.93
C SER A 120 -14.88 -3.80 -2.80
N VAL A 121 -14.74 -4.23 -1.55
CA VAL A 121 -14.99 -3.35 -0.39
C VAL A 121 -13.93 -2.26 -0.30
N LEU A 122 -12.66 -2.63 -0.46
CA LEU A 122 -11.57 -1.65 -0.44
C LEU A 122 -11.65 -0.66 -1.59
N GLU A 123 -12.04 -1.11 -2.76
CA GLU A 123 -12.14 -0.26 -3.95
C GLU A 123 -13.07 0.94 -3.74
N ASP A 124 -14.09 0.81 -2.90
CA ASP A 124 -15.00 1.91 -2.58
C ASP A 124 -14.32 3.06 -1.82
N TYR A 125 -13.21 2.78 -1.15
CA TYR A 125 -12.49 3.76 -0.32
C TYR A 125 -11.16 4.22 -0.92
N GLU A 126 -10.63 3.49 -1.90
CA GLU A 126 -9.35 3.80 -2.51
C GLU A 126 -9.42 5.07 -3.34
N GLU A 127 -8.44 5.96 -3.16
CA GLU A 127 -8.28 7.15 -3.99
C GLU A 127 -6.95 7.07 -4.72
N TYR A 128 -7.00 7.10 -6.04
CA TYR A 128 -5.83 7.07 -6.92
C TYR A 128 -5.54 8.47 -7.46
N ALA A 129 -4.26 8.82 -7.52
CA ALA A 129 -3.83 10.14 -7.99
C ALA A 129 -4.24 10.42 -9.44
N GLN A 130 -4.29 9.40 -10.29
CA GLN A 130 -4.73 9.52 -11.69
C GLN A 130 -6.18 9.91 -11.85
N GLU A 131 -7.02 9.48 -10.92
CA GLU A 131 -8.48 9.59 -11.01
C GLU A 131 -9.02 10.72 -10.16
N THR A 132 -8.15 11.38 -9.40
CA THR A 132 -8.55 12.30 -8.35
C THR A 132 -7.89 13.66 -8.55
N GLU A 133 -8.68 14.71 -8.53
CA GLU A 133 -8.16 16.08 -8.47
C GLU A 133 -7.69 16.38 -7.04
N PHE A 134 -6.51 17.01 -6.94
CA PHE A 134 -5.95 17.34 -5.64
C PHE A 134 -5.10 18.59 -5.64
#